data_bdc649cc3ba89ea317f3afd75292390f
#
_entry.id   bdc649cc3ba89ea317f3afd75292390f
#
_cell.length_a   1.000
_cell.length_b   1.000
_cell.length_c   1.000
_cell.angle_alpha   90.00
_cell.angle_beta   90.00
_cell.angle_gamma   90.00
#
_symmetry.space_group_name_H-M   'P 1'
#
loop_
_entity.id
_entity.type
_entity.pdbx_description
1 polymer ?
#
loop_
_entity_poly.entity_id
_entity_poly.type
_entity_poly.pdbx_seq_one_letter_code
_entity_poly.pdbx_strand_id
1 'polypeptide(L)'
;ASIADVGSTTATLALDAAPVGALPKRLIAEQIAHFLPADTLAVAIDLPASPARDAVTAALRATGFAVESATGATRLVEAADEPGAIALRADDGTLLAASLGRADDPGFGDRLAEALRKVARVQQLLALRTSGSADNRADPFPVAACIAADGHRPTACPPLQAGGVRRIGMRERITATVINRGTRPVYVYVLAIDPFNAVDLVLPKPGEFDQPLPPNQPYRRAGMSFDAPGAYRFVVLASARPIRADAFQQAGGERDIAACRSPLERLLCASSEGRRDAGVVAVGEWSAQVSTVLATPEGAP
;
A
#
# COMPACT_ATOMS: atom_id res chain seq x y z
N ALA A 1 -19.86 -18.39 0.59
CA ALA A 1 -18.79 -18.89 1.47
C ALA A 1 -17.75 -17.80 1.67
N SER A 2 -17.22 -17.70 2.86
CA SER A 2 -16.12 -16.79 3.21
C SER A 2 -14.88 -17.59 3.64
N ILE A 3 -13.70 -17.02 3.46
CA ILE A 3 -12.46 -17.62 3.98
C ILE A 3 -12.39 -17.28 5.48
N ALA A 4 -12.40 -18.30 6.31
CA ALA A 4 -12.35 -18.15 7.78
C ALA A 4 -10.91 -18.14 8.30
N ASP A 5 -10.00 -18.87 7.65
CA ASP A 5 -8.59 -18.94 8.02
C ASP A 5 -7.73 -19.32 6.82
N VAL A 6 -6.48 -18.83 6.78
CA VAL A 6 -5.51 -19.12 5.71
C VAL A 6 -4.20 -19.58 6.32
N GLY A 7 -3.89 -20.85 6.18
CA GLY A 7 -2.57 -21.40 6.46
C GLY A 7 -1.61 -21.25 5.27
N SER A 8 -0.37 -21.70 5.44
CA SER A 8 0.65 -21.64 4.38
C SER A 8 0.31 -22.47 3.12
N THR A 9 -0.45 -23.53 3.28
CA THR A 9 -0.83 -24.47 2.21
C THR A 9 -2.31 -24.84 2.22
N THR A 10 -3.08 -24.35 3.17
CA THR A 10 -4.50 -24.67 3.35
C THR A 10 -5.28 -23.41 3.70
N ALA A 11 -6.55 -23.39 3.34
CA ALA A 11 -7.50 -22.39 3.78
C ALA A 11 -8.77 -23.05 4.30
N THR A 12 -9.33 -22.50 5.37
CA THR A 12 -10.62 -22.93 5.90
C THR A 12 -11.71 -22.06 5.32
N LEU A 13 -12.71 -22.68 4.70
CA LEU A 13 -13.87 -21.99 4.15
C LEU A 13 -15.06 -22.13 5.10
N ALA A 14 -15.66 -21.01 5.49
CA ALA A 14 -16.98 -20.99 6.13
C ALA A 14 -18.05 -20.92 5.05
N LEU A 15 -18.96 -21.86 5.03
CA LEU A 15 -20.08 -21.86 4.09
C LEU A 15 -21.25 -21.06 4.68
N ASP A 16 -21.84 -20.18 3.88
CA ASP A 16 -22.98 -19.35 4.28
C ASP A 16 -24.26 -20.19 4.48
N ALA A 17 -24.29 -21.38 3.86
CA ALA A 17 -25.39 -22.33 4.03
C ALA A 17 -24.85 -23.77 4.01
N ALA A 18 -25.52 -24.66 4.70
CA ALA A 18 -25.19 -26.08 4.66
C ALA A 18 -25.36 -26.61 3.22
N PRO A 19 -24.40 -27.39 2.70
CA PRO A 19 -24.51 -27.96 1.38
C PRO A 19 -25.68 -28.94 1.29
N VAL A 20 -26.45 -28.84 0.22
CA VAL A 20 -27.54 -29.81 -0.06
C VAL A 20 -26.92 -31.04 -0.72
N GLY A 21 -26.79 -32.14 0.03
CA GLY A 21 -26.22 -33.40 -0.42
C GLY A 21 -24.74 -33.59 -0.12
N ALA A 22 -24.16 -34.68 -0.65
CA ALA A 22 -22.74 -34.98 -0.44
C ALA A 22 -21.85 -34.02 -1.22
N LEU A 23 -20.82 -33.47 -0.57
CA LEU A 23 -19.81 -32.64 -1.24
C LEU A 23 -19.04 -33.48 -2.28
N PRO A 24 -18.78 -32.94 -3.47
CA PRO A 24 -17.94 -33.60 -4.45
C PRO A 24 -16.52 -33.78 -3.90
N LYS A 25 -15.84 -34.84 -4.35
CA LYS A 25 -14.46 -35.14 -3.93
C LYS A 25 -13.45 -34.02 -4.23
N ARG A 26 -13.79 -33.12 -5.13
CA ARG A 26 -12.97 -31.98 -5.52
C ARG A 26 -13.86 -30.73 -5.64
N LEU A 27 -13.52 -29.70 -4.89
CA LEU A 27 -14.15 -28.38 -4.95
C LEU A 27 -13.15 -27.41 -5.55
N ILE A 28 -13.64 -26.50 -6.39
CA ILE A 28 -12.88 -25.35 -6.86
C ILE A 28 -13.52 -24.14 -6.20
N ALA A 29 -12.74 -23.44 -5.36
CA ALA A 29 -13.15 -22.16 -4.79
C ALA A 29 -12.70 -21.03 -5.72
N GLU A 30 -13.63 -20.17 -6.09
CA GLU A 30 -13.35 -18.98 -6.87
C GLU A 30 -13.55 -17.75 -6.00
N GLN A 31 -12.47 -16.95 -5.85
CA GLN A 31 -12.59 -15.66 -5.19
C GLN A 31 -13.26 -14.68 -6.16
N ILE A 32 -14.48 -14.26 -5.84
CA ILE A 32 -15.28 -13.35 -6.66
C ILE A 32 -15.18 -11.89 -6.20
N ALA A 33 -14.72 -11.65 -4.97
CA ALA A 33 -14.54 -10.32 -4.42
C ALA A 33 -13.49 -10.30 -3.30
N HIS A 34 -12.80 -9.17 -3.16
CA HIS A 34 -12.01 -8.85 -1.97
C HIS A 34 -12.89 -8.07 -1.00
N PHE A 35 -13.00 -8.58 0.20
CA PHE A 35 -13.53 -7.81 1.32
C PHE A 35 -12.34 -7.19 2.06
N LEU A 36 -12.27 -5.87 2.03
CA LEU A 36 -11.32 -5.12 2.84
C LEU A 36 -12.06 -4.72 4.12
N PRO A 37 -11.73 -5.35 5.26
CA PRO A 37 -12.40 -5.03 6.50
C PRO A 37 -12.20 -3.55 6.85
N ALA A 38 -13.20 -2.95 7.49
CA ALA A 38 -13.06 -1.65 8.13
C ALA A 38 -12.21 -1.80 9.40
N ASP A 39 -10.92 -2.12 9.23
CA ASP A 39 -10.05 -2.32 10.37
C ASP A 39 -9.61 -0.98 10.94
N THR A 40 -9.79 -0.84 12.24
CA THR A 40 -9.15 0.25 12.98
C THR A 40 -7.65 0.06 12.96
N LEU A 41 -6.89 1.13 12.73
CA LEU A 41 -5.44 1.10 12.78
C LEU A 41 -4.99 0.79 14.21
N ALA A 42 -4.37 -0.37 14.41
CA ALA A 42 -3.80 -0.75 15.69
C ALA A 42 -2.47 -0.03 15.93
N VAL A 43 -2.38 0.73 17.02
CA VAL A 43 -1.20 1.55 17.38
C VAL A 43 -0.75 1.20 18.79
N ALA A 44 0.52 0.84 18.95
CA ALA A 44 1.11 0.67 20.26
C ALA A 44 1.59 2.03 20.80
N ILE A 45 1.44 2.24 22.12
CA ILE A 45 1.96 3.43 22.81
C ILE A 45 3.06 2.98 23.75
N ASP A 46 4.30 3.11 23.30
CA ASP A 46 5.49 2.70 24.05
C ASP A 46 6.06 3.89 24.84
N LEU A 47 5.22 4.49 25.66
CA LEU A 47 5.56 5.59 26.56
C LEU A 47 5.36 5.14 28.02
N PRO A 48 6.18 5.62 28.98
CA PRO A 48 5.94 5.37 30.38
C PRO A 48 4.62 6.00 30.84
N ALA A 49 4.01 5.45 31.88
CA ALA A 49 2.82 6.02 32.48
C ALA A 49 3.09 7.48 32.93
N SER A 50 2.40 8.42 32.32
CA SER A 50 2.64 9.86 32.51
C SER A 50 1.48 10.67 31.93
N PRO A 51 1.32 11.95 32.32
CA PRO A 51 0.33 12.83 31.70
C PRO A 51 0.50 12.95 30.17
N ALA A 52 1.73 12.86 29.66
CA ALA A 52 1.99 12.87 28.22
C ALA A 52 1.41 11.62 27.54
N ARG A 53 1.57 10.43 28.13
CA ARG A 53 0.94 9.20 27.62
C ARG A 53 -0.58 9.32 27.59
N ASP A 54 -1.18 9.88 28.66
CA ASP A 54 -2.63 10.07 28.72
C ASP A 54 -3.12 11.00 27.62
N ALA A 55 -2.40 12.10 27.37
CA ALA A 55 -2.69 13.04 26.29
C ALA A 55 -2.57 12.38 24.91
N VAL A 56 -1.51 11.59 24.67
CA VAL A 56 -1.35 10.79 23.44
C VAL A 56 -2.50 9.82 23.25
N THR A 57 -2.89 9.11 24.32
CA THR A 57 -4.01 8.17 24.26
C THR A 57 -5.34 8.86 23.93
N ALA A 58 -5.57 10.04 24.53
CA ALA A 58 -6.75 10.85 24.24
C ALA A 58 -6.76 11.34 22.78
N ALA A 59 -5.62 11.85 22.27
CA ALA A 59 -5.46 12.28 20.89
C ALA A 59 -5.67 11.11 19.92
N LEU A 60 -5.12 9.90 20.21
CA LEU A 60 -5.32 8.71 19.42
C LEU A 60 -6.80 8.35 19.29
N ARG A 61 -7.52 8.34 20.41
CA ARG A 61 -8.98 8.07 20.42
C ARG A 61 -9.77 9.10 19.63
N ALA A 62 -9.36 10.37 19.70
CA ALA A 62 -10.01 11.45 18.97
C ALA A 62 -9.89 11.32 17.45
N THR A 63 -8.94 10.52 16.92
CA THR A 63 -8.83 10.28 15.47
C THR A 63 -10.04 9.52 14.92
N GLY A 64 -10.71 8.69 15.74
CA GLY A 64 -11.87 7.88 15.36
C GLY A 64 -11.57 6.65 14.48
N PHE A 65 -10.35 6.51 13.97
CA PHE A 65 -9.96 5.40 13.08
C PHE A 65 -8.74 4.61 13.57
N ALA A 66 -8.13 5.01 14.69
CA ALA A 66 -7.02 4.30 15.30
C ALA A 66 -7.35 3.90 16.73
N VAL A 67 -6.84 2.76 17.17
CA VAL A 67 -7.04 2.23 18.52
C VAL A 67 -5.71 1.81 19.15
N GLU A 68 -5.61 2.00 20.45
CA GLU A 68 -4.46 1.49 21.20
C GLU A 68 -4.46 -0.04 21.20
N SER A 69 -3.33 -0.65 20.87
CA SER A 69 -3.13 -2.09 20.86
C SER A 69 -1.67 -2.43 21.14
N ALA A 70 -1.43 -3.30 22.11
CA ALA A 70 -0.07 -3.74 22.44
C ALA A 70 0.64 -4.48 21.28
N THR A 71 -0.13 -5.02 20.34
CA THR A 71 0.38 -5.73 19.15
C THR A 71 0.32 -4.90 17.87
N GLY A 72 0.12 -3.58 17.99
CA GLY A 72 0.08 -2.69 16.83
C GLY A 72 1.43 -2.66 16.12
N ALA A 73 1.41 -2.82 14.80
CA ALA A 73 2.60 -2.71 13.96
C ALA A 73 3.11 -1.27 13.81
N THR A 74 2.37 -0.30 14.31
CA THR A 74 2.74 1.11 14.36
C THR A 74 2.87 1.53 15.81
N ARG A 75 3.96 2.21 16.16
CA ARG A 75 4.32 2.54 17.54
C ARG A 75 4.52 4.03 17.73
N LEU A 76 3.96 4.58 18.80
CA LEU A 76 4.23 5.93 19.30
C LEU A 76 5.28 5.81 20.40
N VAL A 77 6.42 6.45 20.19
CA VAL A 77 7.58 6.43 21.07
C VAL A 77 8.06 7.83 21.35
N GLU A 78 8.91 8.03 22.36
CA GLU A 78 9.62 9.29 22.53
C GLU A 78 10.62 9.50 21.38
N ALA A 79 10.69 10.72 20.84
CA ALA A 79 11.61 11.07 19.78
C ALA A 79 13.05 11.07 20.29
N ALA A 80 14.00 10.51 19.53
CA ALA A 80 15.38 10.36 19.98
C ALA A 80 16.12 11.70 20.09
N ASP A 81 15.80 12.63 19.19
CA ASP A 81 16.52 13.90 19.04
C ASP A 81 15.82 15.08 19.72
N GLU A 82 14.62 14.86 20.27
CA GLU A 82 13.79 15.92 20.87
C GLU A 82 13.10 15.40 22.15
N PRO A 83 13.69 15.62 23.34
CA PRO A 83 13.13 15.11 24.59
C PRO A 83 11.69 15.57 24.85
N GLY A 84 10.80 14.61 25.15
CA GLY A 84 9.38 14.82 25.38
C GLY A 84 8.52 14.98 24.14
N ALA A 85 9.12 15.06 22.94
CA ALA A 85 8.37 14.97 21.70
C ALA A 85 8.06 13.50 21.35
N ILE A 86 7.01 13.30 20.57
CA ILE A 86 6.52 11.98 20.17
C ILE A 86 6.94 11.70 18.73
N ALA A 87 7.48 10.51 18.48
CA ALA A 87 7.80 9.99 17.16
C ALA A 87 6.89 8.82 16.80
N LEU A 88 6.72 8.58 15.51
CA LEU A 88 6.00 7.44 14.98
C LEU A 88 6.96 6.46 14.30
N ARG A 89 6.92 5.19 14.71
CA ARG A 89 7.75 4.11 14.14
C ARG A 89 6.91 2.93 13.70
N ALA A 90 7.43 2.17 12.74
CA ALA A 90 6.96 0.83 12.46
C ALA A 90 7.54 -0.17 13.49
N ASP A 91 7.02 -1.38 13.54
CA ASP A 91 7.47 -2.45 14.44
C ASP A 91 8.91 -2.92 14.15
N ASP A 92 9.39 -2.77 12.92
CA ASP A 92 10.78 -3.01 12.51
C ASP A 92 11.74 -1.87 12.91
N GLY A 93 11.24 -0.84 13.61
CA GLY A 93 11.98 0.33 14.03
C GLY A 93 12.11 1.44 12.98
N THR A 94 11.58 1.24 11.76
CA THR A 94 11.58 2.26 10.70
C THR A 94 10.87 3.52 11.19
N LEU A 95 11.50 4.67 11.03
CA LEU A 95 10.97 5.96 11.43
C LEU A 95 9.93 6.43 10.38
N LEU A 96 8.66 6.54 10.79
CA LEU A 96 7.55 6.99 9.95
C LEU A 96 7.28 8.49 10.08
N ALA A 97 7.54 9.04 11.26
CA ALA A 97 7.59 10.48 11.52
C ALA A 97 8.59 10.76 12.64
N ALA A 98 9.57 11.62 12.39
CA ALA A 98 10.68 11.89 13.32
C ALA A 98 10.21 12.62 14.59
N SER A 99 9.32 13.59 14.42
CA SER A 99 8.69 14.31 15.52
C SER A 99 7.28 14.73 15.14
N LEU A 100 6.34 14.45 16.03
CA LEU A 100 4.97 14.97 16.00
C LEU A 100 4.82 16.16 16.96
N GLY A 101 5.91 16.57 17.62
CA GLY A 101 5.93 17.53 18.71
C GLY A 101 5.56 16.90 20.05
N ARG A 102 5.46 17.73 21.08
CA ARG A 102 5.06 17.29 22.44
C ARG A 102 3.56 17.05 22.49
N ALA A 103 3.13 16.17 23.38
CA ALA A 103 1.70 15.83 23.52
C ALA A 103 0.82 17.01 23.99
N ASP A 104 1.43 18.01 24.65
CA ASP A 104 0.79 19.24 25.12
C ASP A 104 0.87 20.41 24.11
N ASP A 105 1.54 20.23 22.97
CA ASP A 105 1.64 21.25 21.94
C ASP A 105 0.29 21.51 21.24
N PRO A 106 -0.02 22.78 20.90
CA PRO A 106 -1.14 23.08 20.02
C PRO A 106 -1.01 22.33 18.69
N GLY A 107 -2.11 21.69 18.25
CA GLY A 107 -2.15 20.95 16.97
C GLY A 107 -1.45 19.59 16.99
N PHE A 108 -1.00 19.08 18.14
CA PHE A 108 -0.44 17.73 18.24
C PHE A 108 -1.43 16.66 17.70
N GLY A 109 -2.71 16.76 18.10
CA GLY A 109 -3.75 15.83 17.66
C GLY A 109 -3.91 15.80 16.12
N ASP A 110 -3.82 16.97 15.47
CA ASP A 110 -3.93 17.06 14.01
C ASP A 110 -2.72 16.44 13.32
N ARG A 111 -1.50 16.72 13.81
CA ARG A 111 -0.27 16.10 13.28
C ARG A 111 -0.27 14.59 13.46
N LEU A 112 -0.72 14.10 14.61
CA LEU A 112 -0.88 12.66 14.87
C LEU A 112 -1.89 12.05 13.90
N ALA A 113 -3.06 12.65 13.77
CA ALA A 113 -4.11 12.16 12.86
C ALA A 113 -3.61 12.11 11.41
N GLU A 114 -2.90 13.14 10.95
CA GLU A 114 -2.32 13.16 9.60
C GLU A 114 -1.29 12.05 9.39
N ALA A 115 -0.35 11.88 10.31
CA ALA A 115 0.66 10.83 10.24
C ALA A 115 0.02 9.43 10.22
N LEU A 116 -0.98 9.19 11.06
CA LEU A 116 -1.70 7.92 11.10
C LEU A 116 -2.54 7.67 9.84
N ARG A 117 -3.12 8.72 9.23
CA ARG A 117 -3.81 8.58 7.92
C ARG A 117 -2.84 8.11 6.84
N LYS A 118 -1.61 8.64 6.79
CA LYS A 118 -0.57 8.17 5.84
C LYS A 118 -0.29 6.68 6.04
N VAL A 119 -0.10 6.24 7.28
CA VAL A 119 0.11 4.81 7.61
C VAL A 119 -1.08 3.95 7.18
N ALA A 120 -2.29 4.34 7.56
CA ALA A 120 -3.51 3.61 7.21
C ALA A 120 -3.67 3.45 5.70
N ARG A 121 -3.41 4.51 4.94
CA ARG A 121 -3.45 4.50 3.47
C ARG A 121 -2.44 3.54 2.87
N VAL A 122 -1.20 3.58 3.34
CA VAL A 122 -0.16 2.66 2.87
C VAL A 122 -0.54 1.21 3.16
N GLN A 123 -1.05 0.91 4.36
CA GLN A 123 -1.53 -0.43 4.68
C GLN A 123 -2.63 -0.89 3.74
N GLN A 124 -3.57 -0.02 3.39
CA GLN A 124 -4.63 -0.35 2.43
C GLN A 124 -4.09 -0.58 1.02
N LEU A 125 -3.16 0.27 0.53
CA LEU A 125 -2.52 0.07 -0.76
C LEU A 125 -1.77 -1.27 -0.82
N LEU A 126 -1.09 -1.65 0.26
CA LEU A 126 -0.40 -2.92 0.36
C LEU A 126 -1.35 -4.12 0.48
N ALA A 127 -2.52 -3.92 1.08
CA ALA A 127 -3.58 -4.95 1.16
C ALA A 127 -4.28 -5.20 -0.18
N LEU A 128 -4.15 -4.28 -1.16
CA LEU A 128 -4.67 -4.48 -2.52
C LEU A 128 -3.96 -5.60 -3.30
N ARG A 129 -2.97 -6.26 -2.73
CA ARG A 129 -2.33 -7.41 -3.38
C ARG A 129 -3.42 -8.37 -3.84
N THR A 130 -3.56 -8.51 -5.15
CA THR A 130 -4.19 -9.70 -5.67
C THR A 130 -3.24 -10.82 -5.31
N SER A 131 -3.72 -11.79 -4.56
CA SER A 131 -2.92 -12.97 -4.20
C SER A 131 -2.33 -13.49 -5.50
N GLY A 132 -1.05 -13.19 -5.72
CA GLY A 132 -0.32 -13.69 -6.87
C GLY A 132 -0.45 -15.19 -6.79
N SER A 133 -1.14 -15.73 -7.73
CA SER A 133 -1.58 -17.08 -7.88
C SER A 133 -0.55 -18.10 -7.40
N ALA A 134 -0.62 -18.52 -6.14
CA ALA A 134 -0.30 -19.90 -5.80
C ALA A 134 -1.28 -20.85 -6.49
N ASP A 135 -2.41 -20.35 -6.89
CA ASP A 135 -3.45 -21.07 -7.64
C ASP A 135 -3.43 -20.61 -9.10
N ASN A 136 -2.88 -21.40 -9.98
CA ASN A 136 -2.96 -21.54 -11.44
C ASN A 136 -4.03 -20.72 -12.22
N ARG A 137 -4.58 -19.64 -11.69
CA ARG A 137 -5.42 -18.70 -12.40
C ARG A 137 -4.58 -17.59 -12.99
N ALA A 138 -4.67 -17.44 -14.28
CA ALA A 138 -4.06 -16.32 -14.98
C ALA A 138 -4.51 -14.99 -14.34
N ASP A 139 -3.55 -14.16 -13.94
CA ASP A 139 -3.80 -12.78 -13.57
C ASP A 139 -4.69 -12.14 -14.64
N PRO A 140 -5.87 -11.56 -14.31
CA PRO A 140 -6.75 -10.97 -15.30
C PRO A 140 -6.08 -9.85 -16.10
N PHE A 141 -5.06 -9.20 -15.52
CA PHE A 141 -4.29 -8.14 -16.15
C PHE A 141 -2.79 -8.37 -15.93
N PRO A 142 -2.19 -9.37 -16.61
CA PRO A 142 -0.80 -9.73 -16.40
C PRO A 142 0.11 -8.58 -16.86
N VAL A 143 0.79 -7.95 -15.92
CA VAL A 143 1.80 -6.93 -16.18
C VAL A 143 3.12 -7.36 -15.57
N ALA A 144 4.20 -7.06 -16.27
CA ALA A 144 5.55 -7.22 -15.73
C ALA A 144 6.12 -5.83 -15.41
N ALA A 145 6.49 -5.61 -14.15
CA ALA A 145 7.12 -4.38 -13.73
C ALA A 145 8.58 -4.62 -13.38
N CYS A 146 9.40 -3.64 -13.64
CA CYS A 146 10.81 -3.64 -13.33
C CYS A 146 11.28 -2.26 -12.88
N ILE A 147 11.98 -2.20 -11.77
CA ILE A 147 12.74 -1.03 -11.33
C ILE A 147 14.21 -1.38 -11.43
N ALA A 148 14.98 -0.66 -12.22
CA ALA A 148 16.39 -0.93 -12.44
C ALA A 148 17.19 0.36 -12.56
N ALA A 149 18.51 0.27 -12.33
CA ALA A 149 19.42 1.36 -12.65
C ALA A 149 19.32 1.75 -14.14
N ASP A 150 19.48 3.03 -14.44
CA ASP A 150 19.43 3.55 -15.81
C ASP A 150 20.46 2.84 -16.68
N GLY A 151 20.10 2.63 -17.95
CA GLY A 151 20.94 1.90 -18.90
C GLY A 151 20.67 0.39 -18.97
N HIS A 152 19.93 -0.20 -18.02
CA HIS A 152 19.51 -1.59 -18.15
C HIS A 152 18.43 -1.73 -19.23
N ARG A 153 18.66 -2.65 -20.17
CA ARG A 153 17.64 -2.95 -21.18
C ARG A 153 16.43 -3.64 -20.54
N PRO A 154 15.18 -3.28 -20.89
CA PRO A 154 13.97 -3.88 -20.30
C PRO A 154 13.90 -5.40 -20.42
N THR A 155 14.47 -5.95 -21.49
CA THR A 155 14.54 -7.40 -21.73
C THR A 155 15.45 -8.13 -20.75
N ALA A 156 16.40 -7.42 -20.12
CA ALA A 156 17.32 -7.95 -19.12
C ALA A 156 16.87 -7.66 -17.68
N CYS A 157 15.78 -6.94 -17.49
CA CYS A 157 15.27 -6.62 -16.18
C CYS A 157 14.41 -7.78 -15.66
N PRO A 158 14.88 -8.56 -14.71
CA PRO A 158 14.02 -9.58 -14.12
C PRO A 158 12.80 -8.89 -13.51
N PRO A 159 11.59 -9.45 -13.69
CA PRO A 159 10.40 -8.89 -13.09
C PRO A 159 10.61 -8.77 -11.58
N LEU A 160 10.05 -7.73 -10.99
CA LEU A 160 9.99 -7.61 -9.55
C LEU A 160 9.18 -8.81 -9.06
N GLN A 161 9.86 -9.79 -8.50
CA GLN A 161 9.17 -10.95 -7.92
C GLN A 161 8.41 -10.49 -6.68
N ALA A 162 7.18 -10.94 -6.54
CA ALA A 162 6.41 -10.71 -5.33
C ALA A 162 7.20 -11.23 -4.12
N GLY A 163 7.55 -10.32 -3.19
CA GLY A 163 8.36 -10.62 -2.01
C GLY A 163 9.89 -10.57 -2.21
N GLY A 164 10.39 -10.34 -3.42
CA GLY A 164 11.83 -10.10 -3.65
C GLY A 164 12.25 -8.70 -3.22
N VAL A 165 13.41 -8.58 -2.57
CA VAL A 165 14.02 -7.29 -2.24
C VAL A 165 15.20 -7.05 -3.17
N ARG A 166 15.16 -5.98 -3.94
CA ARG A 166 16.28 -5.52 -4.76
C ARG A 166 17.00 -4.39 -4.05
N ARG A 167 18.34 -4.43 -4.02
CA ARG A 167 19.17 -3.34 -3.49
C ARG A 167 19.62 -2.44 -4.64
N ILE A 168 19.49 -1.13 -4.47
CA ILE A 168 19.93 -0.11 -5.43
C ILE A 168 20.57 1.04 -4.64
N GLY A 169 21.70 1.56 -5.10
CA GLY A 169 22.36 2.71 -4.48
C GLY A 169 21.53 3.99 -4.62
N MET A 170 21.52 4.84 -3.60
CA MET A 170 20.73 6.09 -3.59
C MET A 170 21.10 7.06 -4.72
N ARG A 171 22.38 7.07 -5.16
CA ARG A 171 22.82 7.95 -6.26
C ARG A 171 22.56 7.38 -7.65
N GLU A 172 22.21 6.11 -7.71
CA GLU A 172 21.89 5.50 -9.00
C GLU A 172 20.58 6.08 -9.51
N ARG A 173 20.61 6.55 -10.77
CA ARG A 173 19.37 6.86 -11.48
C ARG A 173 18.66 5.57 -11.82
N ILE A 174 17.35 5.56 -11.65
CA ILE A 174 16.52 4.39 -11.87
C ILE A 174 15.47 4.63 -12.94
N THR A 175 15.14 3.57 -13.62
CA THR A 175 14.03 3.50 -14.58
C THR A 175 12.97 2.53 -14.09
N ALA A 176 11.74 3.01 -13.98
CA ALA A 176 10.56 2.15 -13.87
C ALA A 176 10.08 1.76 -15.27
N THR A 177 9.92 0.47 -15.50
CA THR A 177 9.38 -0.07 -16.75
C THR A 177 8.22 -1.00 -16.44
N VAL A 178 7.11 -0.84 -17.15
CA VAL A 178 5.97 -1.75 -17.08
C VAL A 178 5.66 -2.25 -18.49
N ILE A 179 5.39 -3.54 -18.63
CA ILE A 179 5.02 -4.18 -19.88
C ILE A 179 3.72 -4.95 -19.67
N ASN A 180 2.73 -4.65 -20.48
CA ASN A 180 1.51 -5.45 -20.53
C ASN A 180 1.79 -6.81 -21.17
N ARG A 181 1.68 -7.88 -20.42
CA ARG A 181 1.86 -9.27 -20.88
C ARG A 181 0.55 -9.94 -21.30
N GLY A 182 -0.56 -9.22 -21.16
CA GLY A 182 -1.88 -9.68 -21.57
C GLY A 182 -2.12 -9.54 -23.08
N THR A 183 -3.34 -9.87 -23.49
CA THR A 183 -3.79 -9.77 -24.88
C THR A 183 -4.66 -8.56 -25.17
N ARG A 184 -5.02 -7.80 -24.14
CA ARG A 184 -5.88 -6.62 -24.23
C ARG A 184 -5.14 -5.38 -23.67
N PRO A 185 -5.43 -4.17 -24.17
CA PRO A 185 -4.94 -2.95 -23.56
C PRO A 185 -5.40 -2.83 -22.11
N VAL A 186 -4.53 -2.30 -21.22
CA VAL A 186 -4.78 -2.12 -19.79
C VAL A 186 -4.30 -0.75 -19.32
N TYR A 187 -5.01 -0.15 -18.39
CA TYR A 187 -4.52 1.04 -17.67
C TYR A 187 -3.57 0.59 -16.57
N VAL A 188 -2.41 1.23 -16.50
CA VAL A 188 -1.36 0.84 -15.54
C VAL A 188 -0.95 2.04 -14.71
N TYR A 189 -0.88 1.83 -13.39
CA TYR A 189 -0.43 2.80 -12.42
C TYR A 189 0.71 2.21 -11.61
N VAL A 190 1.78 2.96 -11.45
CA VAL A 190 2.89 2.60 -10.57
C VAL A 190 2.99 3.65 -9.48
N LEU A 191 2.81 3.22 -8.25
CA LEU A 191 2.98 4.05 -7.07
C LEU A 191 4.29 3.69 -6.40
N ALA A 192 5.06 4.67 -5.99
CA ALA A 192 6.18 4.51 -5.08
C ALA A 192 5.74 4.94 -3.68
N ILE A 193 6.00 4.12 -2.71
CA ILE A 193 5.82 4.40 -1.29
C ILE A 193 7.22 4.49 -0.70
N ASP A 194 7.58 5.66 -0.21
CA ASP A 194 8.87 5.92 0.40
C ASP A 194 8.99 5.32 1.82
N PRO A 195 10.18 5.32 2.44
CA PRO A 195 10.35 4.84 3.82
C PRO A 195 9.50 5.59 4.86
N PHE A 196 9.06 6.83 4.57
CA PHE A 196 8.25 7.66 5.46
C PHE A 196 6.74 7.57 5.15
N ASN A 197 6.32 6.58 4.35
CA ASN A 197 4.93 6.39 3.91
C ASN A 197 4.36 7.54 3.06
N ALA A 198 5.20 8.34 2.40
CA ALA A 198 4.72 9.19 1.33
C ALA A 198 4.45 8.33 0.08
N VAL A 199 3.36 8.63 -0.62
CA VAL A 199 2.91 7.91 -1.82
C VAL A 199 2.99 8.83 -3.01
N ASP A 200 3.82 8.46 -3.99
CA ASP A 200 3.99 9.18 -5.24
C ASP A 200 3.52 8.35 -6.43
N LEU A 201 2.82 9.00 -7.36
CA LEU A 201 2.46 8.40 -8.63
C LEU A 201 3.66 8.46 -9.59
N VAL A 202 4.26 7.28 -9.84
CA VAL A 202 5.39 7.13 -10.75
C VAL A 202 4.95 7.05 -12.20
N LEU A 203 3.90 6.28 -12.48
CA LEU A 203 3.28 6.13 -13.81
C LEU A 203 1.75 6.12 -13.67
N PRO A 204 1.03 6.84 -14.57
CA PRO A 204 1.51 7.78 -15.58
C PRO A 204 2.23 8.97 -14.95
N LYS A 205 3.03 9.72 -15.76
CA LYS A 205 3.63 10.95 -15.25
C LYS A 205 2.54 11.98 -14.96
N PRO A 206 2.71 12.83 -13.94
CA PRO A 206 1.80 13.95 -13.73
C PRO A 206 1.61 14.77 -15.01
N GLY A 207 0.36 14.99 -15.41
CA GLY A 207 0.01 15.70 -16.65
C GLY A 207 -0.01 14.86 -17.93
N GLU A 208 0.41 13.59 -17.90
CA GLU A 208 0.15 12.66 -19.00
C GLU A 208 -1.29 12.14 -18.91
N PHE A 209 -1.94 12.02 -20.08
CA PHE A 209 -3.27 11.43 -20.12
C PHE A 209 -3.21 9.92 -19.87
N ASP A 210 -4.16 9.43 -19.11
CA ASP A 210 -4.36 8.00 -18.94
C ASP A 210 -4.68 7.36 -20.30
N GLN A 211 -3.70 6.66 -20.86
CA GLN A 211 -3.88 5.85 -22.03
C GLN A 211 -3.69 4.38 -21.68
N PRO A 212 -4.53 3.49 -22.21
CA PRO A 212 -4.34 2.08 -21.98
C PRO A 212 -3.05 1.61 -22.65
N LEU A 213 -2.24 0.87 -21.89
CA LEU A 213 -1.00 0.27 -22.35
C LEU A 213 -1.29 -0.93 -23.26
N PRO A 214 -0.94 -0.88 -24.56
CA PRO A 214 -1.15 -1.98 -25.46
C PRO A 214 -0.36 -3.23 -25.07
N PRO A 215 -0.76 -4.42 -25.53
CA PRO A 215 -0.01 -5.66 -25.34
C PRO A 215 1.44 -5.56 -25.81
N ASN A 216 2.37 -6.06 -25.00
CA ASN A 216 3.80 -6.14 -25.24
C ASN A 216 4.54 -4.81 -25.48
N GLN A 217 3.88 -3.69 -25.27
CA GLN A 217 4.55 -2.38 -25.33
C GLN A 217 5.10 -2.01 -23.93
N PRO A 218 6.35 -1.50 -23.85
CA PRO A 218 6.89 -0.99 -22.61
C PRO A 218 6.45 0.46 -22.36
N TYR A 219 6.03 0.76 -21.14
CA TYR A 219 5.87 2.10 -20.64
C TYR A 219 6.96 2.39 -19.62
N ARG A 220 7.67 3.51 -19.76
CA ARG A 220 8.89 3.79 -19.00
C ARG A 220 8.91 5.18 -18.40
N ARG A 221 9.45 5.25 -17.20
CA ARG A 221 9.91 6.50 -16.58
C ARG A 221 11.35 6.33 -16.15
N ALA A 222 12.23 7.06 -16.80
CA ALA A 222 13.66 7.09 -16.49
C ALA A 222 14.04 8.33 -15.66
N GLY A 223 15.24 8.33 -15.12
CA GLY A 223 15.86 9.46 -14.44
C GLY A 223 15.32 9.75 -13.05
N MET A 224 14.66 8.80 -12.41
CA MET A 224 14.26 8.90 -11.00
C MET A 224 15.46 8.60 -10.09
N SER A 225 15.39 9.04 -8.84
CA SER A 225 16.35 8.75 -7.78
C SER A 225 15.61 8.50 -6.46
N PHE A 226 16.29 7.92 -5.49
CA PHE A 226 15.78 7.79 -4.14
C PHE A 226 16.24 8.98 -3.30
N ASP A 227 15.31 9.59 -2.56
CA ASP A 227 15.59 10.78 -1.75
C ASP A 227 16.07 10.42 -0.34
N ALA A 228 15.83 9.20 0.12
CA ALA A 228 16.21 8.71 1.44
C ALA A 228 16.65 7.24 1.40
N PRO A 229 17.53 6.80 2.31
CA PRO A 229 17.82 5.37 2.47
C PRO A 229 16.63 4.66 3.09
N GLY A 230 16.42 3.40 2.73
CA GLY A 230 15.38 2.57 3.29
C GLY A 230 14.57 1.79 2.26
N ALA A 231 13.49 1.19 2.71
CA ALA A 231 12.65 0.33 1.89
C ALA A 231 11.59 1.14 1.12
N TYR A 232 11.75 1.20 -0.19
CA TYR A 232 10.71 1.70 -1.10
C TYR A 232 9.82 0.55 -1.56
N ARG A 233 8.52 0.74 -1.47
CA ARG A 233 7.54 -0.24 -1.95
C ARG A 233 6.87 0.29 -3.20
N PHE A 234 6.93 -0.48 -4.26
CA PHE A 234 6.29 -0.14 -5.53
C PHE A 234 5.01 -0.96 -5.66
N VAL A 235 3.89 -0.27 -5.77
CA VAL A 235 2.59 -0.89 -6.03
C VAL A 235 2.26 -0.68 -7.50
N VAL A 236 2.14 -1.77 -8.24
CA VAL A 236 1.75 -1.75 -9.65
C VAL A 236 0.30 -2.19 -9.73
N LEU A 237 -0.56 -1.30 -10.19
CA LEU A 237 -1.98 -1.56 -10.42
C LEU A 237 -2.23 -1.65 -11.92
N ALA A 238 -2.96 -2.66 -12.34
CA ALA A 238 -3.48 -2.77 -13.70
C ALA A 238 -5.00 -2.90 -13.67
N SER A 239 -5.69 -2.23 -14.58
CA SER A 239 -7.15 -2.14 -14.59
C SER A 239 -7.70 -2.09 -16.01
N ALA A 240 -8.92 -2.63 -16.21
CA ALA A 240 -9.63 -2.51 -17.48
C ALA A 240 -10.16 -1.10 -17.76
N ARG A 241 -10.30 -0.28 -16.72
CA ARG A 241 -10.84 1.09 -16.79
C ARG A 241 -9.86 2.07 -16.17
N PRO A 242 -9.86 3.33 -16.62
CA PRO A 242 -9.00 4.35 -16.02
C PRO A 242 -9.38 4.56 -14.55
N ILE A 243 -8.36 4.77 -13.72
CA ILE A 243 -8.48 5.17 -12.31
C ILE A 243 -7.97 6.61 -12.23
N ARG A 244 -8.68 7.47 -11.56
CA ARG A 244 -8.27 8.87 -11.43
C ARG A 244 -6.94 8.97 -10.68
N ALA A 245 -5.97 9.63 -11.30
CA ALA A 245 -4.61 9.78 -10.75
C ALA A 245 -4.61 10.54 -9.41
N ASP A 246 -5.55 11.47 -9.21
CA ASP A 246 -5.73 12.22 -7.96
C ASP A 246 -6.18 11.35 -6.78
N ALA A 247 -6.82 10.20 -7.04
CA ALA A 247 -7.14 9.23 -6.00
C ALA A 247 -5.88 8.67 -5.32
N PHE A 248 -4.73 8.74 -5.97
CA PHE A 248 -3.45 8.25 -5.44
C PHE A 248 -2.63 9.33 -4.73
N GLN A 249 -2.88 10.61 -5.00
CA GLN A 249 -2.08 11.70 -4.45
C GLN A 249 -2.44 11.96 -2.98
N GLN A 250 -1.42 12.21 -2.16
CA GLN A 250 -1.60 12.57 -0.75
C GLN A 250 -1.80 14.08 -0.52
N ALA A 251 -1.73 14.89 -1.58
CA ALA A 251 -1.82 16.34 -1.46
C ALA A 251 -3.13 16.77 -0.78
N GLY A 252 -2.98 17.50 0.33
CA GLY A 252 -4.08 17.99 1.14
C GLY A 252 -5.01 18.90 0.33
N GLY A 253 -6.26 18.50 0.27
CA GLY A 253 -7.39 19.23 -0.26
C GLY A 253 -8.62 18.41 0.03
N GLU A 254 -9.75 19.05 0.33
CA GLU A 254 -11.04 18.38 0.38
C GLU A 254 -11.25 17.66 -0.94
N ARG A 255 -11.29 16.33 -0.89
CA ARG A 255 -11.56 15.52 -2.06
C ARG A 255 -13.05 15.27 -2.14
N ASP A 256 -13.60 15.51 -3.31
CA ASP A 256 -14.97 15.12 -3.59
C ASP A 256 -15.02 13.58 -3.76
N ILE A 257 -15.33 12.86 -2.66
CA ILE A 257 -15.52 11.40 -2.70
C ILE A 257 -16.65 11.03 -3.68
N ALA A 258 -17.62 11.91 -3.89
CA ALA A 258 -18.68 11.66 -4.86
C ALA A 258 -18.14 11.58 -6.31
N ALA A 259 -16.95 12.11 -6.56
CA ALA A 259 -16.26 11.98 -7.84
C ALA A 259 -15.58 10.63 -8.04
N CYS A 260 -15.39 9.81 -6.99
CA CYS A 260 -14.80 8.48 -7.06
C CYS A 260 -15.83 7.47 -7.58
N ARG A 261 -15.75 7.11 -8.86
CA ARG A 261 -16.80 6.39 -9.59
C ARG A 261 -16.71 4.87 -9.47
N SER A 262 -15.51 4.31 -9.56
CA SER A 262 -15.33 2.85 -9.48
C SER A 262 -15.27 2.38 -8.02
N PRO A 263 -15.56 1.09 -7.73
CA PRO A 263 -15.39 0.53 -6.39
C PRO A 263 -13.96 0.69 -5.87
N LEU A 264 -12.95 0.48 -6.72
CA LEU A 264 -11.55 0.65 -6.37
C LEU A 264 -11.21 2.12 -6.08
N GLU A 265 -11.72 3.08 -6.90
CA GLU A 265 -11.54 4.51 -6.61
C GLU A 265 -12.18 4.91 -5.29
N ARG A 266 -13.40 4.47 -5.02
CA ARG A 266 -14.07 4.75 -3.73
C ARG A 266 -13.27 4.25 -2.54
N LEU A 267 -12.69 3.04 -2.65
CA LEU A 267 -11.80 2.49 -1.64
C LEU A 267 -10.55 3.35 -1.43
N LEU A 268 -9.89 3.75 -2.52
CA LEU A 268 -8.69 4.59 -2.48
C LEU A 268 -8.98 5.99 -1.94
N CYS A 269 -10.12 6.57 -2.32
CA CYS A 269 -10.56 7.88 -1.85
C CYS A 269 -10.95 7.84 -0.37
N ALA A 270 -11.72 6.84 0.08
CA ALA A 270 -12.10 6.66 1.47
C ALA A 270 -10.87 6.49 2.38
N SER A 271 -9.85 5.77 1.89
CA SER A 271 -8.61 5.57 2.63
C SER A 271 -7.84 6.87 2.85
N SER A 272 -7.95 7.84 1.94
CA SER A 272 -7.28 9.13 2.08
C SER A 272 -7.87 10.00 3.18
N GLU A 273 -9.11 9.75 3.58
CA GLU A 273 -9.81 10.48 4.64
C GLU A 273 -9.76 9.77 6.00
N GLY A 274 -9.05 8.64 6.08
CA GLY A 274 -9.06 7.80 7.29
C GLY A 274 -10.39 7.07 7.50
N ARG A 275 -11.33 7.18 6.55
CA ARG A 275 -12.56 6.40 6.55
C ARG A 275 -12.25 5.00 6.04
N ARG A 276 -12.54 4.04 6.86
CA ARG A 276 -12.43 2.61 6.54
C ARG A 276 -13.82 2.06 6.29
N ASP A 277 -14.45 2.54 5.22
CA ASP A 277 -15.67 1.87 4.78
C ASP A 277 -15.28 0.50 4.24
N ALA A 278 -15.86 -0.54 4.84
CA ALA A 278 -15.72 -1.90 4.32
C ALA A 278 -16.18 -1.90 2.87
N GLY A 279 -15.23 -2.09 1.96
CA GLY A 279 -15.51 -2.12 0.53
C GLY A 279 -15.43 -3.53 -0.01
N VAL A 280 -16.43 -3.97 -0.75
CA VAL A 280 -16.34 -5.18 -1.58
C VAL A 280 -15.88 -4.74 -2.97
N VAL A 281 -14.69 -5.17 -3.36
CA VAL A 281 -14.15 -4.89 -4.70
C VAL A 281 -14.16 -6.19 -5.49
N ALA A 282 -14.86 -6.20 -6.63
CA ALA A 282 -14.98 -7.39 -7.47
C ALA A 282 -13.59 -7.81 -8.00
N VAL A 283 -13.29 -9.10 -7.89
CA VAL A 283 -12.09 -9.69 -8.48
C VAL A 283 -12.28 -9.74 -10.00
N GLY A 284 -11.26 -9.32 -10.75
CA GLY A 284 -11.29 -9.30 -12.21
C GLY A 284 -11.45 -7.91 -12.83
N GLU A 285 -11.68 -6.86 -12.04
CA GLU A 285 -11.68 -5.48 -12.53
C GLU A 285 -10.29 -4.84 -12.49
N TRP A 286 -9.37 -5.39 -11.68
CA TRP A 286 -8.02 -4.89 -11.47
C TRP A 286 -7.08 -6.00 -11.00
N SER A 287 -5.78 -5.76 -11.12
CA SER A 287 -4.72 -6.54 -10.46
C SER A 287 -3.74 -5.61 -9.76
N ALA A 288 -3.11 -6.11 -8.69
CA ALA A 288 -2.09 -5.37 -7.96
C ALA A 288 -0.89 -6.26 -7.61
N GLN A 289 0.30 -5.73 -7.84
CA GLN A 289 1.57 -6.35 -7.46
C GLN A 289 2.33 -5.39 -6.56
N VAL A 290 2.98 -5.92 -5.53
CA VAL A 290 3.82 -5.13 -4.63
C VAL A 290 5.23 -5.69 -4.65
N SER A 291 6.19 -4.81 -4.79
CA SER A 291 7.62 -5.14 -4.80
C SER A 291 8.40 -4.18 -3.94
N THR A 292 9.47 -4.65 -3.32
CA THR A 292 10.30 -3.85 -2.45
C THR A 292 11.67 -3.63 -3.07
N VAL A 293 12.12 -2.37 -3.05
CA VAL A 293 13.47 -1.96 -3.40
C VAL A 293 14.10 -1.33 -2.16
N LEU A 294 15.28 -1.81 -1.77
CA LEU A 294 16.05 -1.23 -0.68
C LEU A 294 17.04 -0.22 -1.26
N ALA A 295 16.78 1.07 -0.99
CA ALA A 295 17.71 2.14 -1.29
C ALA A 295 18.83 2.13 -0.24
N THR A 296 20.07 1.87 -0.67
CA THR A 296 21.23 1.76 0.23
C THR A 296 22.12 3.00 0.11
N PRO A 297 22.66 3.54 1.23
CA PRO A 297 23.73 4.53 1.17
C PRO A 297 24.91 4.01 0.39
N GLU A 298 25.72 4.90 -0.19
CA GLU A 298 26.98 4.50 -0.83
C GLU A 298 27.91 3.78 0.15
N GLY A 299 28.47 2.66 -0.31
CA GLY A 299 29.45 1.91 0.49
C GLY A 299 28.85 1.00 1.56
N ALA A 300 27.52 0.83 1.62
CA ALA A 300 26.94 -0.24 2.42
C ALA A 300 27.13 -1.58 1.71
N PRO A 301 27.70 -2.61 2.39
CA PRO A 301 27.96 -3.92 1.82
C PRO A 301 26.67 -4.70 1.45
#